data_67217002281c349030c3be8b77cbb054
#
_entry.id   67217002281c349030c3be8b77cbb054
#
_cell.length_a   1.000
_cell.length_b   1.000
_cell.length_c   1.000
_cell.angle_alpha   90.00
_cell.angle_beta   90.00
_cell.angle_gamma   90.00
#
_symmetry.space_group_name_H-M   'P 1'
#
loop_
_entity.id
_entity.type
_entity.pdbx_description
1 polymer ?
#
loop_
_entity_poly.entity_id
_entity_poly.type
_entity_poly.pdbx_seq_one_letter_code
_entity_poly.pdbx_strand_id
1 'polypeptide(L)'
;MSRRRSYWQAHIVLGIVSVLVLVPLYWVLKTSLTGENLFEYPPSLIPQDPNIFYYVDVYYWIPFMRFFANSVIVSAMVVAANIVFNAMAGFALGYRFPGKKLVILTYLSCMMIPFQATIIPAFLITRNLGLLNSHLGLAMPLMSTIINIFVFKAAFDAVPRSIHDAAQIDGMPDWKMLFRIYLPLGKAAIATNVILTFVWSWNNFIWPLIIIQDRMMQTLPLGLAQFLSYFEDTSGQMYAFVIMVITPIIIVFLMNQRSFVSGMLKGAVKG
;
A
#
# COMPACT_ATOMS: atom_id res chain seq x y z
N MET A 1 21.74 -27.39 24.48
CA MET A 1 20.87 -26.63 25.41
C MET A 1 20.78 -25.13 25.10
N SER A 2 21.76 -24.50 24.47
CA SER A 2 21.78 -23.03 24.20
C SER A 2 20.74 -22.56 23.14
N ARG A 3 20.47 -23.32 22.07
CA ARG A 3 19.51 -22.94 21.04
C ARG A 3 18.06 -22.82 21.53
N ARG A 4 17.60 -23.68 22.45
CA ARG A 4 16.23 -23.60 23.01
C ARG A 4 15.99 -22.33 23.84
N ARG A 5 16.98 -21.88 24.61
CA ARG A 5 16.88 -20.61 25.40
C ARG A 5 16.77 -19.39 24.49
N SER A 6 17.47 -19.36 23.36
CA SER A 6 17.40 -18.26 22.39
C SER A 6 16.02 -18.11 21.76
N TYR A 7 15.30 -19.20 21.50
CA TYR A 7 13.94 -19.13 20.94
C TYR A 7 12.92 -18.55 21.93
N TRP A 8 12.99 -18.92 23.21
CA TRP A 8 12.10 -18.37 24.24
C TRP A 8 12.28 -16.86 24.42
N GLN A 9 13.50 -16.40 24.45
CA GLN A 9 13.80 -14.96 24.54
C GLN A 9 13.25 -14.21 23.32
N ALA A 10 13.44 -14.75 22.11
CA ALA A 10 12.88 -14.18 20.90
C ALA A 10 11.35 -14.12 20.92
N HIS A 11 10.67 -15.17 21.41
CA HIS A 11 9.20 -15.16 21.54
C HIS A 11 8.70 -14.15 22.56
N ILE A 12 9.39 -13.98 23.70
CA ILE A 12 9.04 -12.98 24.69
C ILE A 12 9.20 -11.57 24.11
N VAL A 13 10.33 -11.28 23.47
CA VAL A 13 10.57 -9.97 22.85
C VAL A 13 9.53 -9.69 21.76
N LEU A 14 9.27 -10.66 20.88
CA LEU A 14 8.23 -10.52 19.85
C LEU A 14 6.85 -10.30 20.45
N GLY A 15 6.52 -11.02 21.54
CA GLY A 15 5.25 -10.84 22.26
C GLY A 15 5.10 -9.43 22.82
N ILE A 16 6.15 -8.93 23.49
CA ILE A 16 6.15 -7.55 24.05
C ILE A 16 5.99 -6.52 22.95
N VAL A 17 6.77 -6.64 21.86
CA VAL A 17 6.69 -5.72 20.72
C VAL A 17 5.31 -5.78 20.08
N SER A 18 4.73 -6.97 19.92
CA SER A 18 3.38 -7.12 19.36
C SER A 18 2.32 -6.42 20.23
N VAL A 19 2.39 -6.58 21.55
CA VAL A 19 1.48 -5.91 22.47
C VAL A 19 1.64 -4.40 22.38
N LEU A 20 2.88 -3.88 22.41
CA LEU A 20 3.15 -2.44 22.30
C LEU A 20 2.59 -1.82 21.02
N VAL A 21 2.68 -2.54 19.89
CA VAL A 21 2.14 -2.09 18.60
C VAL A 21 0.61 -2.16 18.58
N LEU A 22 0.00 -3.13 19.23
CA LEU A 22 -1.45 -3.31 19.26
C LEU A 22 -2.16 -2.36 20.24
N VAL A 23 -1.49 -1.89 21.30
CA VAL A 23 -2.09 -0.97 22.30
C VAL A 23 -2.70 0.28 21.65
N PRO A 24 -2.01 1.06 20.80
CA PRO A 24 -2.62 2.25 20.19
C PRO A 24 -3.79 1.89 19.27
N LEU A 25 -3.71 0.79 18.53
CA LEU A 25 -4.81 0.33 17.66
C LEU A 25 -6.03 -0.10 18.50
N TYR A 26 -5.79 -0.83 19.58
CA TYR A 26 -6.83 -1.19 20.52
C TYR A 26 -7.49 0.06 21.13
N TRP A 27 -6.69 1.07 21.51
CA TRP A 27 -7.20 2.31 22.07
C TRP A 27 -8.11 3.06 21.11
N VAL A 28 -7.70 3.20 19.86
CA VAL A 28 -8.52 3.82 18.80
C VAL A 28 -9.83 3.05 18.60
N LEU A 29 -9.77 1.71 18.50
CA LEU A 29 -10.94 0.86 18.37
C LEU A 29 -11.87 0.97 19.59
N LYS A 30 -11.31 0.88 20.81
CA LYS A 30 -12.06 1.04 22.06
C LYS A 30 -12.78 2.38 22.09
N THR A 31 -12.07 3.46 21.79
CA THR A 31 -12.63 4.81 21.86
C THR A 31 -13.69 5.03 20.78
N SER A 32 -13.55 4.46 19.59
CA SER A 32 -14.56 4.53 18.53
C SER A 32 -15.89 3.84 18.87
N LEU A 33 -15.87 2.95 19.86
CA LEU A 33 -17.05 2.22 20.35
C LEU A 33 -17.55 2.73 21.71
N THR A 34 -16.84 3.67 22.35
CA THR A 34 -17.25 4.23 23.65
C THR A 34 -18.32 5.30 23.44
N GLY A 35 -19.32 5.34 24.32
CA GLY A 35 -20.38 6.36 24.31
C GLY A 35 -19.87 7.78 24.64
N GLU A 36 -20.71 8.60 25.27
CA GLU A 36 -20.46 10.04 25.46
C GLU A 36 -19.22 10.37 26.31
N ASN A 37 -18.78 9.47 27.21
CA ASN A 37 -17.66 9.72 28.12
C ASN A 37 -16.31 9.26 27.54
N LEU A 38 -15.89 9.80 26.40
CA LEU A 38 -14.66 9.40 25.69
C LEU A 38 -13.39 9.57 26.52
N PHE A 39 -13.32 10.60 27.38
CA PHE A 39 -12.13 11.03 28.13
C PHE A 39 -12.33 10.92 29.64
N GLU A 40 -13.06 9.91 30.10
CA GLU A 40 -13.25 9.64 31.52
C GLU A 40 -11.90 9.38 32.23
N TYR A 41 -11.76 9.91 33.45
CA TYR A 41 -10.59 9.68 34.29
C TYR A 41 -10.97 8.96 35.60
N PRO A 42 -10.33 7.83 35.94
CA PRO A 42 -9.28 7.11 35.21
C PRO A 42 -9.85 6.44 33.93
N PRO A 43 -9.04 6.34 32.82
CA PRO A 43 -9.54 5.81 31.58
C PRO A 43 -9.87 4.32 31.71
N SER A 44 -11.08 3.94 31.32
CA SER A 44 -11.49 2.53 31.29
C SER A 44 -10.77 1.76 30.17
N LEU A 45 -10.43 0.49 30.43
CA LEU A 45 -9.86 -0.39 29.40
C LEU A 45 -10.91 -1.01 28.48
N ILE A 46 -12.18 -0.97 28.86
CA ILE A 46 -13.30 -1.55 28.09
C ILE A 46 -14.21 -0.40 27.64
N PRO A 47 -14.79 -0.45 26.43
CA PRO A 47 -15.75 0.56 26.00
C PRO A 47 -16.89 0.70 27.01
N GLN A 48 -17.17 1.92 27.47
CA GLN A 48 -18.34 2.21 28.28
C GLN A 48 -19.50 2.56 27.36
N ASP A 49 -20.69 2.03 27.66
CA ASP A 49 -21.90 2.20 26.83
C ASP A 49 -21.63 1.94 25.34
N PRO A 50 -21.17 0.71 24.98
CA PRO A 50 -20.69 0.42 23.63
C PRO A 50 -21.79 0.67 22.61
N ASN A 51 -21.49 1.50 21.61
CA ASN A 51 -22.40 1.83 20.53
C ASN A 51 -21.67 2.04 19.20
N ILE A 52 -22.41 2.11 18.11
CA ILE A 52 -21.91 2.36 16.77
C ILE A 52 -22.35 3.70 16.19
N PHE A 53 -22.88 4.59 17.02
CA PHE A 53 -23.42 5.88 16.56
C PHE A 53 -22.39 6.70 15.78
N TYR A 54 -21.14 6.74 16.25
CA TYR A 54 -20.08 7.47 15.56
C TYR A 54 -19.80 6.97 14.13
N TYR A 55 -19.94 5.65 13.88
CA TYR A 55 -19.83 5.09 12.53
C TYR A 55 -21.00 5.49 11.65
N VAL A 56 -22.21 5.53 12.23
CA VAL A 56 -23.42 5.97 11.56
C VAL A 56 -23.35 7.45 11.22
N ASP A 57 -22.90 8.29 12.16
CA ASP A 57 -22.69 9.71 11.94
C ASP A 57 -21.71 9.96 10.78
N VAL A 58 -20.53 9.34 10.80
CA VAL A 58 -19.55 9.46 9.71
C VAL A 58 -20.16 9.07 8.37
N TYR A 59 -20.95 7.99 8.34
CA TYR A 59 -21.57 7.52 7.12
C TYR A 59 -22.57 8.52 6.52
N TYR A 60 -23.33 9.23 7.36
CA TYR A 60 -24.37 10.17 6.90
C TYR A 60 -23.88 11.62 6.79
N TRP A 61 -22.89 12.04 7.55
CA TRP A 61 -22.41 13.43 7.55
C TRP A 61 -21.53 13.77 6.32
N ILE A 62 -20.92 12.72 5.75
CA ILE A 62 -20.10 12.87 4.54
C ILE A 62 -20.54 11.86 3.47
N PRO A 63 -20.19 12.05 2.20
CA PRO A 63 -20.41 11.05 1.15
C PRO A 63 -19.44 9.88 1.29
N PHE A 64 -19.44 9.19 2.46
CA PHE A 64 -18.47 8.17 2.83
C PHE A 64 -18.30 7.09 1.75
N MET A 65 -19.40 6.50 1.27
CA MET A 65 -19.35 5.46 0.24
C MET A 65 -18.73 5.95 -1.07
N ARG A 66 -18.88 7.23 -1.38
CA ARG A 66 -18.26 7.82 -2.57
C ARG A 66 -16.75 7.95 -2.40
N PHE A 67 -16.30 8.45 -1.24
CA PHE A 67 -14.89 8.58 -0.91
C PHE A 67 -14.21 7.20 -0.83
N PHE A 68 -14.89 6.22 -0.24
CA PHE A 68 -14.45 4.83 -0.19
C PHE A 68 -14.29 4.25 -1.60
N ALA A 69 -15.31 4.38 -2.44
CA ALA A 69 -15.28 3.89 -3.82
C ALA A 69 -14.14 4.55 -4.63
N ASN A 70 -13.95 5.86 -4.50
CA ASN A 70 -12.86 6.57 -5.16
C ASN A 70 -11.49 6.01 -4.71
N SER A 71 -11.28 5.80 -3.40
CA SER A 71 -10.05 5.23 -2.87
C SER A 71 -9.80 3.81 -3.37
N VAL A 72 -10.84 2.97 -3.43
CA VAL A 72 -10.75 1.60 -3.96
C VAL A 72 -10.40 1.62 -5.45
N ILE A 73 -11.10 2.43 -6.26
CA ILE A 73 -10.86 2.54 -7.70
C ILE A 73 -9.42 2.99 -7.97
N VAL A 74 -8.98 4.09 -7.33
CA VAL A 74 -7.62 4.61 -7.52
C VAL A 74 -6.58 3.60 -7.09
N SER A 75 -6.71 3.01 -5.89
CA SER A 75 -5.74 2.02 -5.41
C SER A 75 -5.71 0.76 -6.27
N ALA A 76 -6.85 0.29 -6.76
CA ALA A 76 -6.91 -0.84 -7.68
C ALA A 76 -6.21 -0.53 -9.03
N MET A 77 -6.46 0.66 -9.60
CA MET A 77 -5.77 1.11 -10.82
C MET A 77 -4.26 1.19 -10.61
N VAL A 78 -3.82 1.78 -9.51
CA VAL A 78 -2.38 1.93 -9.17
C VAL A 78 -1.74 0.56 -8.97
N VAL A 79 -2.37 -0.34 -8.21
CA VAL A 79 -1.86 -1.71 -7.97
C VAL A 79 -1.76 -2.50 -9.27
N ALA A 80 -2.81 -2.49 -10.09
CA ALA A 80 -2.83 -3.21 -11.36
C ALA A 80 -1.73 -2.69 -12.32
N ALA A 81 -1.61 -1.36 -12.46
CA ALA A 81 -0.58 -0.74 -13.28
C ALA A 81 0.83 -1.04 -12.76
N ASN A 82 1.05 -0.97 -11.45
CA ASN A 82 2.34 -1.31 -10.83
C ASN A 82 2.74 -2.76 -11.10
N ILE A 83 1.80 -3.72 -10.99
CA ILE A 83 2.11 -5.13 -11.30
C ILE A 83 2.56 -5.26 -12.75
N VAL A 84 1.83 -4.67 -13.69
CA VAL A 84 2.13 -4.80 -15.11
C VAL A 84 3.43 -4.08 -15.47
N PHE A 85 3.52 -2.77 -15.20
CA PHE A 85 4.66 -1.96 -15.66
C PHE A 85 5.96 -2.33 -14.94
N ASN A 86 5.90 -2.56 -13.63
CA ASN A 86 7.12 -2.89 -12.88
C ASN A 86 7.58 -4.32 -13.12
N ALA A 87 6.66 -5.28 -13.39
CA ALA A 87 7.05 -6.62 -13.79
C ALA A 87 7.70 -6.61 -15.18
N MET A 88 7.14 -5.86 -16.15
CA MET A 88 7.76 -5.70 -17.47
C MET A 88 9.17 -5.09 -17.38
N ALA A 89 9.32 -4.01 -16.61
CA ALA A 89 10.62 -3.36 -16.39
C ALA A 89 11.60 -4.28 -15.65
N GLY A 90 11.16 -4.95 -14.57
CA GLY A 90 11.96 -5.90 -13.81
C GLY A 90 12.43 -7.09 -14.65
N PHE A 91 11.56 -7.61 -15.53
CA PHE A 91 11.87 -8.68 -16.47
C PHE A 91 12.89 -8.22 -17.52
N ALA A 92 12.69 -7.05 -18.13
CA ALA A 92 13.64 -6.48 -19.09
C ALA A 92 15.03 -6.27 -18.48
N LEU A 93 15.09 -5.84 -17.20
CA LEU A 93 16.34 -5.71 -16.48
C LEU A 93 17.01 -7.08 -16.15
N GLY A 94 16.36 -8.20 -16.35
CA GLY A 94 16.96 -9.55 -16.31
C GLY A 94 17.91 -9.81 -17.49
N TYR A 95 17.61 -9.24 -18.65
CA TYR A 95 18.40 -9.43 -19.88
C TYR A 95 19.74 -8.68 -19.83
N ARG A 96 20.68 -9.13 -20.70
CA ARG A 96 21.93 -8.42 -20.97
C ARG A 96 21.73 -7.54 -22.21
N PHE A 97 21.88 -6.23 -22.06
CA PHE A 97 21.81 -5.27 -23.15
C PHE A 97 22.81 -4.14 -22.95
N PRO A 98 23.27 -3.48 -24.03
CA PRO A 98 24.16 -2.32 -23.93
C PRO A 98 23.48 -1.19 -23.11
N GLY A 99 24.23 -0.56 -22.20
CA GLY A 99 23.70 0.54 -21.39
C GLY A 99 22.89 0.13 -20.14
N LYS A 100 22.69 -1.18 -19.87
CA LYS A 100 21.96 -1.66 -18.67
C LYS A 100 22.43 -1.01 -17.38
N LYS A 101 23.76 -0.87 -17.20
CA LYS A 101 24.32 -0.22 -16.00
C LYS A 101 23.87 1.23 -15.88
N LEU A 102 23.82 1.96 -16.99
CA LEU A 102 23.35 3.34 -17.01
C LEU A 102 21.87 3.42 -16.65
N VAL A 103 21.02 2.55 -17.20
CA VAL A 103 19.59 2.48 -16.85
C VAL A 103 19.38 2.23 -15.35
N ILE A 104 20.11 1.27 -14.78
CA ILE A 104 20.05 0.98 -13.34
C ILE A 104 20.50 2.20 -12.51
N LEU A 105 21.60 2.84 -12.90
CA LEU A 105 22.08 4.05 -12.22
C LEU A 105 21.08 5.19 -12.31
N THR A 106 20.43 5.39 -13.46
CA THR A 106 19.36 6.38 -13.62
C THR A 106 18.19 6.10 -12.69
N TYR A 107 17.71 4.84 -12.61
CA TYR A 107 16.65 4.49 -11.65
C TYR A 107 17.06 4.78 -10.22
N LEU A 108 18.27 4.39 -9.80
CA LEU A 108 18.77 4.65 -8.45
C LEU A 108 18.89 6.16 -8.17
N SER A 109 19.35 6.95 -9.13
CA SER A 109 19.42 8.41 -9.00
C SER A 109 18.02 9.04 -8.89
N CYS A 110 17.04 8.57 -9.67
CA CYS A 110 15.66 9.05 -9.60
C CYS A 110 15.00 8.74 -8.25
N MET A 111 15.38 7.65 -7.57
CA MET A 111 14.88 7.35 -6.21
C MET A 111 15.30 8.38 -5.17
N MET A 112 16.37 9.13 -5.42
CA MET A 112 16.83 10.18 -4.50
C MET A 112 16.00 11.46 -4.61
N ILE A 113 15.19 11.61 -5.66
CA ILE A 113 14.33 12.78 -5.86
C ILE A 113 13.05 12.57 -5.05
N PRO A 114 12.80 13.41 -4.01
CA PRO A 114 11.57 13.29 -3.23
C PRO A 114 10.36 13.69 -4.08
N PHE A 115 9.24 13.00 -3.88
CA PHE A 115 7.99 13.27 -4.61
C PHE A 115 7.56 14.73 -4.48
N GLN A 116 7.79 15.34 -3.33
CA GLN A 116 7.46 16.74 -3.06
C GLN A 116 8.15 17.73 -4.02
N ALA A 117 9.36 17.39 -4.47
CA ALA A 117 10.07 18.21 -5.45
C ALA A 117 9.48 18.12 -6.86
N THR A 118 8.79 17.01 -7.17
CA THR A 118 8.18 16.74 -8.49
C THR A 118 6.69 17.10 -8.54
N ILE A 119 6.10 17.55 -7.44
CA ILE A 119 4.66 17.79 -7.32
C ILE A 119 4.14 18.86 -8.30
N ILE A 120 4.87 19.99 -8.43
CA ILE A 120 4.48 21.09 -9.34
C ILE A 120 4.56 20.65 -10.80
N PRO A 121 5.66 20.06 -11.30
CA PRO A 121 5.68 19.49 -12.65
C PRO A 121 4.58 18.44 -12.89
N ALA A 122 4.35 17.55 -11.93
CA ALA A 122 3.29 16.52 -12.04
C ALA A 122 1.89 17.16 -12.15
N PHE A 123 1.61 18.20 -11.36
CA PHE A 123 0.36 18.96 -11.44
C PHE A 123 0.17 19.60 -12.83
N LEU A 124 1.21 20.29 -13.33
CA LEU A 124 1.15 20.93 -14.65
C LEU A 124 0.89 19.92 -15.77
N ILE A 125 1.55 18.76 -15.75
CA ILE A 125 1.31 17.69 -16.71
C ILE A 125 -0.12 17.18 -16.61
N THR A 126 -0.58 16.86 -15.40
CA THR A 126 -1.94 16.36 -15.15
C THR A 126 -3.00 17.36 -15.60
N ARG A 127 -2.79 18.64 -15.34
CA ARG A 127 -3.66 19.73 -15.80
C ARG A 127 -3.69 19.83 -17.33
N ASN A 128 -2.52 19.82 -17.98
CA ASN A 128 -2.42 19.94 -19.44
C ASN A 128 -3.04 18.75 -20.17
N LEU A 129 -3.04 17.57 -19.52
CA LEU A 129 -3.71 16.38 -20.03
C LEU A 129 -5.23 16.38 -19.77
N GLY A 130 -5.78 17.40 -19.07
CA GLY A 130 -7.20 17.49 -18.73
C GLY A 130 -7.63 16.46 -17.68
N LEU A 131 -6.71 15.95 -16.86
CA LEU A 131 -6.95 14.86 -15.90
C LEU A 131 -7.22 15.36 -14.46
N LEU A 132 -7.40 16.67 -14.25
CA LEU A 132 -7.85 17.17 -12.94
C LEU A 132 -9.23 16.61 -12.60
N ASN A 133 -9.53 16.43 -11.33
CA ASN A 133 -10.78 15.85 -10.84
C ASN A 133 -11.10 14.48 -11.47
N SER A 134 -10.11 13.62 -11.68
CA SER A 134 -10.32 12.29 -12.27
C SER A 134 -9.55 11.20 -11.54
N HIS A 135 -10.08 9.96 -11.54
CA HIS A 135 -9.41 8.80 -10.99
C HIS A 135 -8.07 8.52 -11.70
N LEU A 136 -8.01 8.77 -13.02
CA LEU A 136 -6.77 8.59 -13.79
C LEU A 136 -5.72 9.61 -13.39
N GLY A 137 -6.10 10.87 -13.17
CA GLY A 137 -5.19 11.90 -12.68
C GLY A 137 -4.64 11.58 -11.28
N LEU A 138 -5.47 10.98 -10.42
CA LEU A 138 -5.03 10.48 -9.11
C LEU A 138 -4.05 9.31 -9.22
N ALA A 139 -4.29 8.38 -10.15
CA ALA A 139 -3.52 7.16 -10.27
C ALA A 139 -2.20 7.33 -11.05
N MET A 140 -2.20 8.15 -12.11
CA MET A 140 -1.14 8.20 -13.12
C MET A 140 0.28 8.40 -12.55
N PRO A 141 0.54 9.36 -11.63
CA PRO A 141 1.89 9.53 -11.08
C PRO A 141 2.36 8.35 -10.22
N LEU A 142 1.43 7.51 -9.78
CA LEU A 142 1.66 6.40 -8.86
C LEU A 142 1.73 5.04 -9.56
N MET A 143 1.49 4.97 -10.88
CA MET A 143 1.38 3.72 -11.66
C MET A 143 2.66 2.92 -11.79
N SER A 144 3.81 3.49 -11.44
CA SER A 144 5.09 2.77 -11.43
C SER A 144 5.96 3.28 -10.30
N THR A 145 6.65 2.37 -9.62
CA THR A 145 7.60 2.70 -8.56
C THR A 145 8.90 1.93 -8.76
N ILE A 146 10.02 2.62 -8.65
CA ILE A 146 11.34 2.05 -8.88
C ILE A 146 11.64 0.90 -7.91
N ILE A 147 11.22 1.03 -6.65
CA ILE A 147 11.37 -0.04 -5.65
C ILE A 147 10.73 -1.34 -6.14
N ASN A 148 9.51 -1.27 -6.66
CA ASN A 148 8.78 -2.44 -7.14
C ASN A 148 9.39 -3.05 -8.40
N ILE A 149 10.02 -2.23 -9.27
CA ILE A 149 10.81 -2.74 -10.40
C ILE A 149 11.93 -3.67 -9.89
N PHE A 150 12.66 -3.23 -8.85
CA PHE A 150 13.74 -4.04 -8.28
C PHE A 150 13.23 -5.26 -7.49
N VAL A 151 12.06 -5.18 -6.86
CA VAL A 151 11.40 -6.34 -6.22
C VAL A 151 11.11 -7.42 -7.27
N PHE A 152 10.49 -7.05 -8.41
CA PHE A 152 10.25 -7.98 -9.51
C PHE A 152 11.54 -8.50 -10.12
N LYS A 153 12.51 -7.61 -10.38
CA LYS A 153 13.83 -8.01 -10.88
C LYS A 153 14.49 -9.07 -9.99
N ALA A 154 14.54 -8.85 -8.68
CA ALA A 154 15.15 -9.80 -7.75
C ALA A 154 14.43 -11.15 -7.73
N ALA A 155 13.08 -11.14 -7.82
CA ALA A 155 12.30 -12.37 -7.91
C ALA A 155 12.52 -13.12 -9.23
N PHE A 156 12.64 -12.40 -10.33
CA PHE A 156 12.86 -12.98 -11.67
C PHE A 156 14.28 -13.47 -11.87
N ASP A 157 15.28 -12.80 -11.30
CA ASP A 157 16.67 -13.27 -11.28
C ASP A 157 16.85 -14.59 -10.51
N ALA A 158 15.91 -14.92 -9.61
CA ALA A 158 15.91 -16.17 -8.86
C ALA A 158 15.35 -17.36 -9.65
N VAL A 159 14.71 -17.14 -10.79
CA VAL A 159 14.23 -18.20 -11.68
C VAL A 159 15.41 -18.87 -12.36
N PRO A 160 15.54 -20.22 -12.33
CA PRO A 160 16.61 -20.93 -13.00
C PRO A 160 16.66 -20.62 -14.50
N ARG A 161 17.88 -20.36 -15.03
CA ARG A 161 18.08 -20.08 -16.46
C ARG A 161 17.60 -21.19 -17.36
N SER A 162 17.69 -22.45 -16.93
CA SER A 162 17.21 -23.60 -17.69
C SER A 162 15.73 -23.50 -18.07
N ILE A 163 14.90 -22.88 -17.21
CA ILE A 163 13.46 -22.63 -17.53
C ILE A 163 13.35 -21.57 -18.63
N HIS A 164 14.16 -20.53 -18.57
CA HIS A 164 14.20 -19.48 -19.58
C HIS A 164 14.65 -20.04 -20.93
N ASP A 165 15.77 -20.79 -20.95
CA ASP A 165 16.35 -21.34 -22.16
C ASP A 165 15.42 -22.37 -22.82
N ALA A 166 14.76 -23.23 -22.04
CA ALA A 166 13.75 -24.17 -22.54
C ALA A 166 12.57 -23.43 -23.22
N ALA A 167 12.05 -22.38 -22.58
CA ALA A 167 10.98 -21.58 -23.18
C ALA A 167 11.38 -20.87 -24.47
N GLN A 168 12.66 -20.44 -24.58
CA GLN A 168 13.21 -19.89 -25.83
C GLN A 168 13.32 -20.94 -26.93
N ILE A 169 13.78 -22.16 -26.60
CA ILE A 169 13.85 -23.29 -27.55
C ILE A 169 12.44 -23.63 -28.06
N ASP A 170 11.43 -23.58 -27.20
CA ASP A 170 10.02 -23.79 -27.58
C ASP A 170 9.43 -22.62 -28.39
N GLY A 171 10.21 -21.60 -28.73
CA GLY A 171 9.79 -20.43 -29.52
C GLY A 171 8.83 -19.49 -28.77
N MET A 172 8.81 -19.54 -27.42
CA MET A 172 7.91 -18.70 -26.63
C MET A 172 8.38 -17.23 -26.68
N PRO A 173 7.54 -16.27 -27.12
CA PRO A 173 7.91 -14.86 -27.09
C PRO A 173 7.97 -14.32 -25.66
N ASP A 174 8.82 -13.32 -25.42
CA ASP A 174 9.15 -12.76 -24.11
C ASP A 174 7.91 -12.35 -23.28
N TRP A 175 6.91 -11.74 -23.92
CA TRP A 175 5.70 -11.34 -23.22
C TRP A 175 4.90 -12.54 -22.68
N LYS A 176 4.83 -13.67 -23.45
CA LYS A 176 4.21 -14.90 -22.97
C LYS A 176 5.02 -15.52 -21.83
N MET A 177 6.35 -15.48 -21.94
CA MET A 177 7.26 -15.95 -20.92
C MET A 177 7.06 -15.17 -19.60
N LEU A 178 6.98 -13.83 -19.66
CA LEU A 178 6.67 -12.99 -18.51
C LEU A 178 5.35 -13.40 -17.82
N PHE A 179 4.26 -13.47 -18.61
CA PHE A 179 2.92 -13.67 -18.03
C PHE A 179 2.64 -15.14 -17.64
N ARG A 180 3.19 -16.13 -18.37
CA ARG A 180 2.92 -17.56 -18.13
C ARG A 180 3.93 -18.24 -17.22
N ILE A 181 5.16 -17.73 -17.12
CA ILE A 181 6.25 -18.36 -16.36
C ILE A 181 6.67 -17.46 -15.20
N TYR A 182 7.17 -16.28 -15.49
CA TYR A 182 7.82 -15.44 -14.49
C TYR A 182 6.85 -14.87 -13.45
N LEU A 183 5.69 -14.34 -13.85
CA LEU A 183 4.69 -13.84 -12.92
C LEU A 183 4.12 -14.93 -12.01
N PRO A 184 3.71 -16.12 -12.51
CA PRO A 184 3.28 -17.21 -11.64
C PRO A 184 4.35 -17.72 -10.68
N LEU A 185 5.61 -17.78 -11.09
CA LEU A 185 6.73 -18.12 -10.21
C LEU A 185 7.04 -17.00 -9.21
N GLY A 186 6.79 -15.74 -9.60
CA GLY A 186 7.00 -14.53 -8.81
C GLY A 186 5.85 -14.15 -7.85
N LYS A 187 4.99 -15.09 -7.44
CA LYS A 187 3.82 -14.81 -6.56
C LYS A 187 4.17 -14.01 -5.30
N ALA A 188 5.33 -14.27 -4.71
CA ALA A 188 5.79 -13.53 -3.54
C ALA A 188 6.08 -12.05 -3.87
N ALA A 189 6.69 -11.77 -5.03
CA ALA A 189 6.94 -10.41 -5.48
C ALA A 189 5.62 -9.69 -5.81
N ILE A 190 4.64 -10.39 -6.41
CA ILE A 190 3.30 -9.84 -6.63
C ILE A 190 2.66 -9.46 -5.29
N ALA A 191 2.66 -10.35 -4.31
CA ALA A 191 2.08 -10.08 -2.98
C ALA A 191 2.76 -8.88 -2.30
N THR A 192 4.09 -8.80 -2.38
CA THR A 192 4.87 -7.66 -1.87
C THR A 192 4.46 -6.37 -2.58
N ASN A 193 4.38 -6.40 -3.91
CA ASN A 193 3.97 -5.25 -4.71
C ASN A 193 2.54 -4.80 -4.35
N VAL A 194 1.58 -5.73 -4.24
CA VAL A 194 0.19 -5.43 -3.86
C VAL A 194 0.15 -4.72 -2.51
N ILE A 195 0.80 -5.27 -1.48
CA ILE A 195 0.78 -4.67 -0.14
C ILE A 195 1.41 -3.27 -0.16
N LEU A 196 2.64 -3.14 -0.65
CA LEU A 196 3.36 -1.87 -0.63
C LEU A 196 2.64 -0.80 -1.45
N THR A 197 2.20 -1.14 -2.66
CA THR A 197 1.53 -0.20 -3.56
C THR A 197 0.16 0.19 -3.04
N PHE A 198 -0.63 -0.77 -2.53
CA PHE A 198 -1.93 -0.49 -1.96
C PHE A 198 -1.82 0.45 -0.77
N VAL A 199 -0.97 0.13 0.22
CA VAL A 199 -0.79 0.96 1.41
C VAL A 199 -0.35 2.37 1.04
N TRP A 200 0.57 2.51 0.09
CA TRP A 200 1.08 3.81 -0.34
C TRP A 200 0.03 4.62 -1.11
N SER A 201 -0.70 4.00 -2.03
CA SER A 201 -1.77 4.65 -2.80
C SER A 201 -2.98 5.00 -1.91
N TRP A 202 -3.37 4.06 -1.03
CA TRP A 202 -4.49 4.25 -0.11
C TRP A 202 -4.28 5.39 0.85
N ASN A 203 -3.08 5.54 1.43
CA ASN A 203 -2.76 6.61 2.38
C ASN A 203 -2.33 7.92 1.71
N ASN A 204 -2.39 8.00 0.37
CA ASN A 204 -1.97 9.20 -0.32
C ASN A 204 -2.97 10.34 -0.06
N PHE A 205 -2.45 11.41 0.55
CA PHE A 205 -3.22 12.60 0.92
C PHE A 205 -2.81 13.83 0.10
N ILE A 206 -1.49 14.05 -0.05
CA ILE A 206 -0.97 15.29 -0.63
C ILE A 206 -1.37 15.43 -2.10
N TRP A 207 -1.27 14.37 -2.89
CA TRP A 207 -1.60 14.43 -4.31
C TRP A 207 -3.10 14.66 -4.56
N PRO A 208 -4.02 13.93 -3.94
CA PRO A 208 -5.46 14.24 -4.00
C PRO A 208 -5.79 15.67 -3.55
N LEU A 209 -5.14 16.19 -2.50
CA LEU A 209 -5.36 17.55 -2.02
C LEU A 209 -5.09 18.61 -3.10
N ILE A 210 -4.13 18.35 -3.99
CA ILE A 210 -3.70 19.30 -5.00
C ILE A 210 -4.56 19.25 -6.27
N ILE A 211 -4.98 18.04 -6.69
CA ILE A 211 -5.64 17.86 -7.99
C ILE A 211 -7.16 17.71 -7.92
N ILE A 212 -7.72 17.45 -6.75
CA ILE A 212 -9.16 17.27 -6.57
C ILE A 212 -9.78 18.53 -5.99
N GLN A 213 -10.66 19.15 -6.77
CA GLN A 213 -11.47 20.30 -6.38
C GLN A 213 -12.93 19.91 -6.13
N ASP A 214 -13.42 18.87 -6.83
CA ASP A 214 -14.76 18.33 -6.65
C ASP A 214 -14.81 17.43 -5.41
N ARG A 215 -15.70 17.79 -4.47
CA ARG A 215 -15.94 17.03 -3.24
C ARG A 215 -16.27 15.56 -3.53
N MET A 216 -17.03 15.28 -4.60
CA MET A 216 -17.45 13.92 -4.95
C MET A 216 -16.31 13.04 -5.49
N MET A 217 -15.17 13.63 -5.84
CA MET A 217 -13.97 12.93 -6.31
C MET A 217 -12.91 12.71 -5.22
N GLN A 218 -13.19 13.14 -3.98
CA GLN A 218 -12.26 12.97 -2.87
C GLN A 218 -12.02 11.50 -2.54
N THR A 219 -10.79 11.21 -2.09
CA THR A 219 -10.40 9.93 -1.50
C THR A 219 -10.66 9.93 0.01
N LEU A 220 -10.71 8.76 0.63
CA LEU A 220 -10.96 8.63 2.07
C LEU A 220 -9.99 9.43 2.94
N PRO A 221 -8.64 9.39 2.75
CA PRO A 221 -7.72 10.20 3.55
C PRO A 221 -7.94 11.70 3.39
N LEU A 222 -8.28 12.16 2.19
CA LEU A 222 -8.61 13.56 1.96
C LEU A 222 -9.92 13.95 2.67
N GLY A 223 -10.93 13.08 2.57
CA GLY A 223 -12.21 13.26 3.27
C GLY A 223 -12.06 13.27 4.79
N LEU A 224 -11.19 12.42 5.36
CA LEU A 224 -10.89 12.43 6.80
C LEU A 224 -10.27 13.76 7.24
N ALA A 225 -9.28 14.27 6.52
CA ALA A 225 -8.64 15.54 6.86
C ALA A 225 -9.61 16.72 6.79
N GLN A 226 -10.51 16.74 5.81
CA GLN A 226 -11.56 17.76 5.73
C GLN A 226 -12.61 17.58 6.82
N PHE A 227 -13.00 16.36 7.15
CA PHE A 227 -13.93 16.08 8.26
C PHE A 227 -13.43 16.75 9.55
N LEU A 228 -12.15 16.57 9.89
CA LEU A 228 -11.55 17.17 11.07
C LEU A 228 -11.53 18.72 11.06
N SER A 229 -11.58 19.33 9.88
CA SER A 229 -11.56 20.78 9.75
C SER A 229 -12.95 21.43 9.81
N TYR A 230 -14.02 20.67 9.54
CA TYR A 230 -15.40 21.17 9.49
C TYR A 230 -16.21 20.91 10.75
N PHE A 231 -15.84 19.91 11.53
CA PHE A 231 -16.62 19.48 12.69
C PHE A 231 -15.78 19.65 13.97
N GLU A 232 -16.17 20.58 14.82
CA GLU A 232 -15.62 20.73 16.17
C GLU A 232 -16.24 19.66 17.09
N ASP A 233 -15.49 19.24 18.15
CA ASP A 233 -15.93 18.26 19.16
C ASP A 233 -16.38 16.87 18.62
N THR A 234 -15.78 16.41 17.53
CA THR A 234 -16.11 15.13 16.88
C THR A 234 -15.10 14.02 17.17
N SER A 235 -14.55 13.97 18.37
CA SER A 235 -13.50 12.99 18.72
C SER A 235 -13.94 11.54 18.49
N GLY A 236 -15.17 11.16 18.87
CA GLY A 236 -15.69 9.81 18.65
C GLY A 236 -15.81 9.44 17.18
N GLN A 237 -16.37 10.35 16.37
CA GLN A 237 -16.50 10.18 14.92
C GLN A 237 -15.14 10.12 14.24
N MET A 238 -14.14 10.89 14.72
CA MET A 238 -12.76 10.81 14.23
C MET A 238 -12.17 9.41 14.42
N TYR A 239 -12.29 8.84 15.63
CA TYR A 239 -11.82 7.48 15.90
C TYR A 239 -12.54 6.44 15.05
N ALA A 240 -13.87 6.56 14.90
CA ALA A 240 -14.65 5.68 14.03
C ALA A 240 -14.17 5.78 12.57
N PHE A 241 -13.99 7.00 12.04
CA PHE A 241 -13.50 7.20 10.68
C PHE A 241 -12.10 6.61 10.47
N VAL A 242 -11.17 6.80 11.41
CA VAL A 242 -9.83 6.21 11.37
C VAL A 242 -9.92 4.68 11.28
N ILE A 243 -10.78 4.02 12.07
CA ILE A 243 -10.98 2.56 11.98
C ILE A 243 -11.51 2.17 10.60
N MET A 244 -12.48 2.92 10.06
CA MET A 244 -13.02 2.67 8.71
C MET A 244 -11.94 2.81 7.61
N VAL A 245 -11.00 3.77 7.76
CA VAL A 245 -9.87 3.95 6.82
C VAL A 245 -8.82 2.85 6.96
N ILE A 246 -8.53 2.37 8.16
CA ILE A 246 -7.51 1.35 8.40
C ILE A 246 -8.00 -0.05 7.99
N THR A 247 -9.27 -0.34 8.10
CA THR A 247 -9.86 -1.66 7.86
C THR A 247 -9.48 -2.26 6.48
N PRO A 248 -9.58 -1.54 5.34
CA PRO A 248 -9.18 -2.09 4.05
C PRO A 248 -7.68 -2.44 3.96
N ILE A 249 -6.82 -1.66 4.62
CA ILE A 249 -5.38 -1.94 4.68
C ILE A 249 -5.14 -3.29 5.36
N ILE A 250 -5.79 -3.51 6.51
CA ILE A 250 -5.69 -4.77 7.24
C ILE A 250 -6.19 -5.93 6.39
N ILE A 251 -7.33 -5.79 5.70
CA ILE A 251 -7.90 -6.82 4.83
C ILE A 251 -6.91 -7.19 3.72
N VAL A 252 -6.38 -6.20 2.98
CA VAL A 252 -5.42 -6.43 1.89
C VAL A 252 -4.14 -7.11 2.42
N PHE A 253 -3.65 -6.71 3.59
CA PHE A 253 -2.50 -7.34 4.22
C PHE A 253 -2.79 -8.82 4.56
N LEU A 254 -3.90 -9.10 5.24
CA LEU A 254 -4.29 -10.46 5.63
C LEU A 254 -4.47 -11.39 4.43
N MET A 255 -4.99 -10.90 3.32
CA MET A 255 -5.13 -11.67 2.08
C MET A 255 -3.78 -12.06 1.46
N ASN A 256 -2.77 -11.21 1.59
CA ASN A 256 -1.47 -11.38 0.92
C ASN A 256 -0.33 -11.85 1.85
N GLN A 257 -0.51 -11.85 3.19
CA GLN A 257 0.55 -12.07 4.18
C GLN A 257 1.29 -13.40 4.00
N ARG A 258 0.61 -14.50 3.65
CA ARG A 258 1.25 -15.82 3.48
C ARG A 258 2.30 -15.81 2.37
N SER A 259 1.97 -15.23 1.22
CA SER A 259 2.89 -15.12 0.09
C SER A 259 4.01 -14.12 0.36
N PHE A 260 3.69 -13.02 1.06
CA PHE A 260 4.66 -12.01 1.48
C PHE A 260 5.73 -12.61 2.41
N VAL A 261 5.32 -13.27 3.50
CA VAL A 261 6.24 -13.88 4.47
C VAL A 261 7.08 -14.99 3.84
N SER A 262 6.48 -15.83 2.97
CA SER A 262 7.22 -16.88 2.27
C SER A 262 8.30 -16.33 1.34
N GLY A 263 8.07 -15.16 0.74
CA GLY A 263 9.05 -14.46 -0.10
C GLY A 263 10.23 -13.93 0.70
N MET A 264 9.96 -13.32 1.85
CA MET A 264 11.01 -12.80 2.75
C MET A 264 11.93 -13.92 3.26
N LEU A 265 11.35 -15.06 3.68
CA LEU A 265 12.12 -16.20 4.20
C LEU A 265 13.05 -16.80 3.12
N LYS A 266 12.60 -16.92 1.86
CA LYS A 266 13.42 -17.41 0.75
C LYS A 266 14.58 -16.45 0.42
N GLY A 267 14.41 -15.16 0.61
CA GLY A 267 15.48 -14.17 0.47
C GLY A 267 16.53 -14.25 1.58
N ALA A 268 16.12 -14.51 2.81
CA ALA A 268 17.00 -14.56 3.98
C ALA A 268 17.87 -15.85 4.05
N VAL A 269 17.46 -16.95 3.42
CA VAL A 269 18.19 -18.26 3.46
C VAL A 269 19.29 -18.34 2.38
N LYS A 270 19.40 -17.39 1.47
CA LYS A 270 20.44 -17.32 0.42
C LYS A 270 21.72 -16.59 0.87
N GLY A 271 21.83 -16.20 2.14
CA GLY A 271 23.01 -15.62 2.77
C GLY A 271 23.82 -16.65 3.56
#